data_c8de16d911260966eb13056f3fbac69f
#
_entry.id   c8de16d911260966eb13056f3fbac69f
#
_cell.length_a   1.000
_cell.length_b   1.000
_cell.length_c   1.000
_cell.angle_alpha   90.00
_cell.angle_beta   90.00
_cell.angle_gamma   90.00
#
_symmetry.space_group_name_H-M   'P 1'
#
loop_
_entity.id
_entity.type
_entity.pdbx_description
1 polymer ?
#
loop_
_entity_poly.entity_id
_entity_poly.type
_entity_poly.pdbx_seq_one_letter_code
_entity_poly.pdbx_strand_id
1 'polypeptide(L)'
;MKLNEDWLRPDWALGHVHAFMTTRAGGVSQGAHASMNLGRAVQDEPAAVAENRALLARALGAPAVFLPQVHGADVLLLRPEHYEAGAELPRVDACVSTLPGLGLAIQVADCLPVLFAAPGGVAGAHAGWRGLAAGVLENTVAALCEAAGCEPGEISAWMGACIGPAMFEVGADVLQAFGREPVPYDAEHFRYVPNAAGEPRWRADLPGLARERLQALGLKHISGGAWCTLSEPQRFFSYRHEPLAGRMAAAIVLR
;
A
#
# COMPACT_ATOMS: atom_id res chain seq x y z
N MET A 1 13.58 -2.91 19.31
CA MET A 1 12.30 -3.48 19.82
C MET A 1 11.92 -4.66 18.94
N LYS A 2 11.41 -5.76 19.50
CA LYS A 2 10.91 -6.89 18.69
C LYS A 2 9.65 -6.44 17.94
N LEU A 3 9.57 -6.65 16.62
CA LEU A 3 8.36 -6.38 15.85
C LEU A 3 7.22 -7.28 16.32
N ASN A 4 5.98 -6.79 16.22
CA ASN A 4 4.80 -7.62 16.45
C ASN A 4 4.85 -8.84 15.49
N GLU A 5 4.59 -10.04 16.02
CA GLU A 5 4.71 -11.30 15.26
C GLU A 5 3.65 -11.44 14.17
N ASP A 6 2.50 -10.76 14.33
CA ASP A 6 1.42 -10.74 13.34
C ASP A 6 1.68 -9.80 12.15
N TRP A 7 2.68 -8.90 12.25
CA TRP A 7 2.97 -7.95 11.19
C TRP A 7 3.71 -8.63 10.03
N LEU A 8 3.33 -8.27 8.82
CA LEU A 8 3.90 -8.83 7.60
C LEU A 8 5.27 -8.23 7.31
N ARG A 9 6.16 -9.00 6.69
CA ARG A 9 7.51 -8.56 6.32
C ARG A 9 7.81 -8.96 4.89
N PRO A 10 8.51 -8.10 4.13
CA PRO A 10 9.15 -8.53 2.90
C PRO A 10 10.14 -9.67 3.17
N ASP A 11 10.26 -10.56 2.21
CA ASP A 11 11.25 -11.65 2.17
C ASP A 11 12.63 -11.19 1.68
N TRP A 12 12.89 -9.89 1.75
CA TRP A 12 14.13 -9.29 1.28
C TRP A 12 15.31 -9.55 2.22
N ALA A 13 16.46 -9.90 1.63
CA ALA A 13 17.75 -9.93 2.32
C ALA A 13 18.53 -8.64 2.14
N LEU A 14 17.87 -7.47 2.31
CA LEU A 14 18.45 -6.15 2.08
C LEU A 14 18.83 -5.48 3.41
N GLY A 15 20.13 -5.51 3.75
CA GLY A 15 20.63 -4.99 5.04
C GLY A 15 20.50 -3.47 5.19
N HIS A 16 20.32 -2.74 4.10
CA HIS A 16 20.22 -1.27 4.08
C HIS A 16 18.78 -0.75 4.22
N VAL A 17 17.78 -1.62 4.32
CA VAL A 17 16.39 -1.21 4.53
C VAL A 17 15.75 -1.96 5.69
N HIS A 18 14.75 -1.31 6.32
CA HIS A 18 13.83 -1.96 7.24
C HIS A 18 12.41 -1.70 6.77
N ALA A 19 11.62 -2.76 6.56
CA ALA A 19 10.29 -2.67 6.01
C ALA A 19 9.35 -3.70 6.65
N PHE A 20 8.08 -3.32 6.81
CA PHE A 20 7.00 -4.18 7.27
C PHE A 20 5.63 -3.56 6.93
N MET A 21 4.58 -4.36 7.07
CA MET A 21 3.20 -3.87 7.09
C MET A 21 2.53 -4.27 8.40
N THR A 22 1.85 -3.33 9.05
CA THR A 22 1.03 -3.63 10.23
C THR A 22 -0.18 -4.48 9.85
N THR A 23 -0.64 -5.30 10.78
CA THR A 23 -1.99 -5.84 10.75
C THR A 23 -2.90 -4.99 11.66
N ARG A 24 -4.12 -5.44 11.95
CA ARG A 24 -4.96 -4.80 12.95
C ARG A 24 -4.49 -5.05 14.40
N ALA A 25 -3.52 -5.94 14.62
CA ALA A 25 -3.01 -6.29 15.94
C ALA A 25 -1.85 -5.38 16.39
N GLY A 26 -1.70 -5.20 17.72
CA GLY A 26 -0.52 -4.58 18.33
C GLY A 26 -0.64 -3.09 18.66
N GLY A 27 -1.84 -2.53 18.63
CA GLY A 27 -2.11 -1.15 18.98
C GLY A 27 -2.99 -0.98 20.23
N VAL A 28 -3.50 0.23 20.42
CA VAL A 28 -4.27 0.65 21.61
C VAL A 28 -5.71 1.09 21.31
N SER A 29 -6.10 1.23 20.04
CA SER A 29 -7.48 1.56 19.64
C SER A 29 -8.47 0.49 20.09
N GLN A 30 -9.73 0.88 20.28
CA GLN A 30 -10.80 0.03 20.81
C GLN A 30 -11.94 -0.15 19.80
N GLY A 31 -12.88 -1.06 20.11
CA GLY A 31 -14.11 -1.27 19.31
C GLY A 31 -13.81 -1.67 17.87
N ALA A 32 -14.45 -1.02 16.91
CA ALA A 32 -14.26 -1.29 15.47
C ALA A 32 -12.83 -1.04 14.98
N HIS A 33 -12.05 -0.21 15.70
CA HIS A 33 -10.67 0.16 15.39
C HIS A 33 -9.63 -0.71 16.10
N ALA A 34 -10.05 -1.73 16.86
CA ALA A 34 -9.16 -2.57 17.66
C ALA A 34 -8.24 -3.39 16.72
N SER A 35 -6.93 -3.19 16.91
CA SER A 35 -6.26 -2.36 17.88
C SER A 35 -5.29 -1.35 17.23
N MET A 36 -4.68 -1.66 16.06
CA MET A 36 -3.58 -0.89 15.43
C MET A 36 -4.10 0.03 14.31
N ASN A 37 -5.15 0.82 14.60
CA ASN A 37 -5.62 1.82 13.64
C ASN A 37 -4.63 2.98 13.53
N LEU A 38 -4.23 3.30 12.29
CA LEU A 38 -3.31 4.38 11.93
C LEU A 38 -4.01 5.53 11.18
N GLY A 39 -5.29 5.35 10.83
CA GLY A 39 -6.10 6.31 10.09
C GLY A 39 -6.70 7.39 10.99
N ARG A 40 -6.50 8.68 10.64
CA ARG A 40 -7.08 9.81 11.36
C ARG A 40 -8.52 10.14 10.95
N ALA A 41 -8.97 9.67 9.78
CA ALA A 41 -10.26 10.04 9.17
C ALA A 41 -11.35 8.97 9.34
N VAL A 42 -11.23 8.09 10.36
CA VAL A 42 -12.16 6.96 10.59
C VAL A 42 -12.92 7.04 11.91
N GLN A 43 -12.98 8.22 12.53
CA GLN A 43 -13.71 8.47 13.78
C GLN A 43 -13.21 7.68 15.00
N ASP A 44 -11.93 7.34 15.03
CA ASP A 44 -11.26 6.78 16.20
C ASP A 44 -10.77 7.89 17.14
N GLU A 45 -10.46 7.54 18.39
CA GLU A 45 -9.89 8.46 19.36
C GLU A 45 -8.53 9.01 18.89
N PRO A 46 -8.38 10.34 18.73
CA PRO A 46 -7.14 10.92 18.21
C PRO A 46 -5.88 10.54 19.00
N ALA A 47 -6.01 10.40 20.33
CA ALA A 47 -4.91 9.98 21.19
C ALA A 47 -4.48 8.53 20.92
N ALA A 48 -5.43 7.62 20.68
CA ALA A 48 -5.12 6.24 20.33
C ALA A 48 -4.41 6.14 18.98
N VAL A 49 -4.89 6.90 17.98
CA VAL A 49 -4.22 6.96 16.66
C VAL A 49 -2.81 7.54 16.77
N ALA A 50 -2.61 8.57 17.59
CA ALA A 50 -1.29 9.15 17.83
C ALA A 50 -0.34 8.14 18.46
N GLU A 51 -0.77 7.39 19.48
CA GLU A 51 0.01 6.33 20.11
C GLU A 51 0.32 5.19 19.13
N ASN A 52 -0.64 4.74 18.33
CA ASN A 52 -0.41 3.72 17.31
C ASN A 52 0.65 4.16 16.28
N ARG A 53 0.61 5.43 15.85
CA ARG A 53 1.65 5.98 14.96
C ARG A 53 3.02 6.05 15.64
N ALA A 54 3.06 6.36 16.93
CA ALA A 54 4.29 6.31 17.71
C ALA A 54 4.82 4.87 17.86
N LEU A 55 3.93 3.87 18.05
CA LEU A 55 4.29 2.44 18.05
C LEU A 55 4.91 2.03 16.72
N LEU A 56 4.31 2.44 15.59
CA LEU A 56 4.86 2.18 14.26
C LEU A 56 6.25 2.81 14.10
N ALA A 57 6.42 4.09 14.45
CA ALA A 57 7.70 4.79 14.34
C ALA A 57 8.79 4.13 15.20
N ARG A 58 8.47 3.72 16.44
CA ARG A 58 9.39 2.96 17.30
C ARG A 58 9.78 1.61 16.69
N ALA A 59 8.83 0.91 16.08
CA ALA A 59 9.07 -0.36 15.42
C ALA A 59 9.91 -0.21 14.15
N LEU A 60 9.68 0.88 13.40
CA LEU A 60 10.46 1.22 12.20
C LEU A 60 11.89 1.66 12.56
N GLY A 61 12.06 2.21 13.76
CA GLY A 61 13.32 2.80 14.22
C GLY A 61 13.56 4.19 13.62
N ALA A 62 12.50 4.84 13.10
CA ALA A 62 12.57 6.13 12.42
C ALA A 62 11.21 6.83 12.46
N PRO A 63 11.14 8.19 12.40
CA PRO A 63 9.91 8.89 12.09
C PRO A 63 9.40 8.48 10.70
N ALA A 64 8.09 8.44 10.51
CA ALA A 64 7.47 8.08 9.24
C ALA A 64 6.47 9.16 8.78
N VAL A 65 6.57 9.55 7.51
CA VAL A 65 5.60 10.40 6.84
C VAL A 65 4.37 9.58 6.44
N PHE A 66 3.18 10.15 6.68
CA PHE A 66 1.88 9.61 6.26
C PHE A 66 1.26 10.58 5.25
N LEU A 67 1.06 10.14 4.03
CA LEU A 67 0.54 10.96 2.94
C LEU A 67 -0.98 11.21 3.07
N PRO A 68 -1.48 12.38 2.63
CA PRO A 68 -2.91 12.60 2.40
C PRO A 68 -3.33 11.98 1.05
N GLN A 69 -3.49 10.64 1.04
CA GLN A 69 -3.76 9.81 -0.13
C GLN A 69 -5.12 10.13 -0.76
N VAL A 70 -5.17 10.20 -2.09
CA VAL A 70 -6.35 10.63 -2.87
C VAL A 70 -6.71 9.69 -4.02
N HIS A 71 -6.08 8.52 -4.12
CA HIS A 71 -6.22 7.54 -5.19
C HIS A 71 -5.74 8.05 -6.56
N GLY A 72 -4.77 8.98 -6.56
CA GLY A 72 -4.09 9.53 -7.72
C GLY A 72 -2.82 8.74 -8.11
N ALA A 73 -1.99 9.37 -8.95
CA ALA A 73 -0.73 8.80 -9.42
C ALA A 73 0.49 9.70 -9.15
N ASP A 74 0.30 10.80 -8.43
CA ASP A 74 1.38 11.74 -8.11
C ASP A 74 2.31 11.17 -7.04
N VAL A 75 3.61 11.52 -7.16
CA VAL A 75 4.70 11.04 -6.31
C VAL A 75 5.42 12.21 -5.66
N LEU A 76 5.65 12.14 -4.36
CA LEU A 76 6.41 13.13 -3.60
C LEU A 76 7.84 12.63 -3.34
N LEU A 77 8.85 13.39 -3.75
CA LEU A 77 10.21 13.21 -3.23
C LEU A 77 10.27 13.83 -1.83
N LEU A 78 10.49 12.98 -0.84
CA LEU A 78 10.56 13.39 0.57
C LEU A 78 11.85 14.19 0.85
N ARG A 79 11.71 15.22 1.68
CA ARG A 79 12.78 16.10 2.14
C ARG A 79 12.69 16.24 3.66
N PRO A 80 13.76 16.69 4.35
CA PRO A 80 13.77 16.82 5.80
C PRO A 80 12.60 17.62 6.36
N GLU A 81 12.20 18.70 5.68
CA GLU A 81 11.07 19.57 6.10
C GLU A 81 9.73 18.84 6.17
N HIS A 82 9.53 17.76 5.42
CA HIS A 82 8.29 16.98 5.45
C HIS A 82 8.13 16.14 6.74
N TYR A 83 9.17 16.05 7.55
CA TYR A 83 9.15 15.33 8.84
C TYR A 83 8.99 16.27 10.03
N GLU A 84 8.95 17.57 9.81
CA GLU A 84 8.72 18.57 10.85
C GLU A 84 7.29 18.50 11.37
N ALA A 85 7.11 18.88 12.66
CA ALA A 85 5.79 18.90 13.26
C ALA A 85 4.91 19.96 12.59
N GLY A 86 3.76 19.54 12.08
CA GLY A 86 2.82 20.43 11.38
C GLY A 86 3.12 20.65 9.89
N ALA A 87 4.10 19.93 9.32
CA ALA A 87 4.37 20.01 7.89
C ALA A 87 3.11 19.70 7.06
N GLU A 88 2.81 20.58 6.12
CA GLU A 88 1.75 20.37 5.14
C GLU A 88 2.29 19.56 3.96
N LEU A 89 1.68 18.42 3.72
CA LEU A 89 2.04 17.53 2.62
C LEU A 89 1.08 17.70 1.44
N PRO A 90 1.58 17.63 0.20
CA PRO A 90 0.72 17.59 -0.96
C PRO A 90 -0.15 16.32 -0.95
N ARG A 91 -1.29 16.39 -1.64
CA ARG A 91 -2.22 15.27 -1.79
C ARG A 91 -1.72 14.34 -2.88
N VAL A 92 -1.02 13.29 -2.46
CA VAL A 92 -0.35 12.32 -3.35
C VAL A 92 -0.52 10.90 -2.82
N ASP A 93 -0.30 9.91 -3.68
CA ASP A 93 -0.48 8.49 -3.35
C ASP A 93 0.83 7.69 -3.30
N ALA A 94 1.94 8.33 -3.62
CA ALA A 94 3.26 7.70 -3.51
C ALA A 94 4.30 8.70 -3.02
N CYS A 95 5.39 8.16 -2.46
CA CYS A 95 6.55 8.96 -2.11
C CYS A 95 7.84 8.17 -2.20
N VAL A 96 8.94 8.90 -2.42
CA VAL A 96 10.31 8.41 -2.51
C VAL A 96 11.15 9.08 -1.42
N SER A 97 12.07 8.35 -0.81
CA SER A 97 13.06 8.88 0.13
C SER A 97 14.46 8.32 -0.19
N THR A 98 15.43 9.22 -0.26
CA THR A 98 16.86 8.89 -0.28
C THR A 98 17.54 9.29 1.05
N LEU A 99 16.74 9.59 2.08
CA LEU A 99 17.18 10.09 3.37
C LEU A 99 17.30 8.94 4.38
N PRO A 100 18.54 8.55 4.81
CA PRO A 100 18.70 7.55 5.85
C PRO A 100 18.04 7.97 7.17
N GLY A 101 17.40 7.02 7.84
CA GLY A 101 16.75 7.26 9.13
C GLY A 101 15.42 8.03 9.08
N LEU A 102 14.91 8.34 7.88
CA LEU A 102 13.61 8.98 7.67
C LEU A 102 12.71 8.09 6.82
N GLY A 103 11.65 7.56 7.43
CA GLY A 103 10.77 6.54 6.85
C GLY A 103 9.48 7.09 6.24
N LEU A 104 8.77 6.25 5.56
CA LEU A 104 7.45 6.52 4.99
C LEU A 104 6.44 5.41 5.33
N ALA A 105 5.16 5.73 5.28
CA ALA A 105 4.08 4.80 5.58
C ALA A 105 2.89 5.00 4.63
N ILE A 106 2.48 3.95 3.95
CA ILE A 106 1.34 3.90 3.03
C ILE A 106 0.16 3.26 3.74
N GLN A 107 -0.91 4.03 3.94
CA GLN A 107 -2.12 3.59 4.65
C GLN A 107 -3.07 2.84 3.72
N VAL A 108 -3.63 1.74 4.20
CA VAL A 108 -4.59 0.93 3.44
C VAL A 108 -5.65 0.28 4.32
N ALA A 109 -6.79 0.01 3.69
CA ALA A 109 -7.80 -0.98 4.05
C ALA A 109 -8.45 -1.38 2.73
N ASP A 110 -7.99 -2.47 2.12
CA ASP A 110 -8.29 -3.06 0.81
C ASP A 110 -7.43 -2.63 -0.37
N CYS A 111 -7.02 -1.35 -0.49
CA CYS A 111 -6.09 -0.95 -1.55
C CYS A 111 -4.73 -1.63 -1.39
N LEU A 112 -4.00 -1.84 -2.47
CA LEU A 112 -2.68 -2.47 -2.47
C LEU A 112 -1.59 -1.48 -2.07
N PRO A 113 -0.85 -1.70 -0.96
CA PRO A 113 0.37 -0.98 -0.70
C PRO A 113 1.54 -1.69 -1.38
N VAL A 114 2.39 -0.94 -2.06
CA VAL A 114 3.63 -1.46 -2.64
C VAL A 114 4.81 -0.70 -2.05
N LEU A 115 5.77 -1.43 -1.49
CA LEU A 115 7.04 -0.90 -1.01
C LEU A 115 8.15 -1.21 -2.01
N PHE A 116 9.07 -0.29 -2.19
CA PHE A 116 10.20 -0.41 -3.09
C PHE A 116 11.50 -0.13 -2.36
N ALA A 117 12.52 -0.92 -2.67
CA ALA A 117 13.88 -0.73 -2.18
C ALA A 117 14.87 -0.75 -3.35
N ALA A 118 15.72 0.26 -3.40
CA ALA A 118 16.83 0.41 -4.34
C ALA A 118 18.14 0.64 -3.57
N PRO A 119 19.34 0.50 -4.19
CA PRO A 119 20.61 0.71 -3.51
C PRO A 119 20.76 2.06 -2.79
N GLY A 120 20.19 3.13 -3.33
CA GLY A 120 20.28 4.50 -2.80
C GLY A 120 18.95 5.09 -2.32
N GLY A 121 17.87 4.32 -2.23
CA GLY A 121 16.57 4.89 -1.88
C GLY A 121 15.49 3.87 -1.60
N VAL A 122 14.39 4.36 -1.05
CA VAL A 122 13.16 3.60 -0.78
C VAL A 122 11.95 4.36 -1.27
N ALA A 123 10.88 3.65 -1.61
CA ALA A 123 9.62 4.27 -1.97
C ALA A 123 8.42 3.46 -1.45
N GLY A 124 7.25 4.11 -1.45
CA GLY A 124 5.99 3.46 -1.18
C GLY A 124 4.88 4.04 -2.04
N ALA A 125 3.99 3.20 -2.52
CA ALA A 125 2.85 3.58 -3.33
C ALA A 125 1.54 2.98 -2.80
N HIS A 126 0.49 3.81 -2.79
CA HIS A 126 -0.88 3.41 -2.55
C HIS A 126 -1.55 3.08 -3.89
N ALA A 127 -1.53 1.82 -4.26
CA ALA A 127 -2.07 1.33 -5.51
C ALA A 127 -3.52 0.82 -5.35
N GLY A 128 -4.44 1.72 -4.99
CA GLY A 128 -5.87 1.49 -5.24
C GLY A 128 -6.11 1.38 -6.75
N TRP A 129 -7.20 0.72 -7.21
CA TRP A 129 -7.40 0.47 -8.63
C TRP A 129 -7.31 1.74 -9.52
N ARG A 130 -7.79 2.89 -9.02
CA ARG A 130 -7.72 4.17 -9.74
C ARG A 130 -6.28 4.64 -9.93
N GLY A 131 -5.51 4.70 -8.85
CA GLY A 131 -4.10 5.08 -8.89
C GLY A 131 -3.28 4.08 -9.71
N LEU A 132 -3.56 2.78 -9.57
CA LEU A 132 -2.91 1.74 -10.37
C LEU A 132 -3.20 1.94 -11.87
N ALA A 133 -4.46 2.12 -12.26
CA ALA A 133 -4.83 2.38 -13.64
C ALA A 133 -4.20 3.67 -14.20
N ALA A 134 -4.08 4.70 -13.35
CA ALA A 134 -3.47 5.99 -13.70
C ALA A 134 -1.93 5.98 -13.73
N GLY A 135 -1.26 4.88 -13.37
CA GLY A 135 0.19 4.75 -13.47
C GLY A 135 0.97 5.11 -12.20
N VAL A 136 0.39 4.97 -11.01
CA VAL A 136 1.08 5.30 -9.75
C VAL A 136 2.36 4.48 -9.55
N LEU A 137 2.40 3.22 -10.01
CA LEU A 137 3.58 2.37 -9.88
C LEU A 137 4.68 2.80 -10.86
N GLU A 138 4.31 3.10 -12.09
CA GLU A 138 5.20 3.60 -13.13
C GLU A 138 5.88 4.91 -12.69
N ASN A 139 5.08 5.87 -12.20
CA ASN A 139 5.58 7.14 -11.70
C ASN A 139 6.47 6.95 -10.47
N THR A 140 6.14 6.01 -9.57
CA THR A 140 6.95 5.73 -8.37
C THR A 140 8.30 5.14 -8.75
N VAL A 141 8.33 4.17 -9.69
CA VAL A 141 9.59 3.56 -10.16
C VAL A 141 10.46 4.60 -10.86
N ALA A 142 9.88 5.42 -11.73
CA ALA A 142 10.63 6.49 -12.42
C ALA A 142 11.22 7.50 -11.43
N ALA A 143 10.43 7.97 -10.44
CA ALA A 143 10.88 8.88 -9.42
C ALA A 143 11.97 8.28 -8.50
N LEU A 144 11.86 6.98 -8.18
CA LEU A 144 12.88 6.28 -7.38
C LEU A 144 14.18 6.12 -8.18
N CYS A 145 14.11 5.73 -9.45
CA CYS A 145 15.28 5.63 -10.32
C CYS A 145 16.01 6.97 -10.45
N GLU A 146 15.26 8.06 -10.68
CA GLU A 146 15.83 9.41 -10.77
C GLU A 146 16.49 9.83 -9.45
N ALA A 147 15.80 9.66 -8.31
CA ALA A 147 16.28 10.12 -7.01
C ALA A 147 17.45 9.29 -6.47
N ALA A 148 17.46 7.99 -6.70
CA ALA A 148 18.47 7.05 -6.19
C ALA A 148 19.61 6.78 -7.19
N GLY A 149 19.48 7.22 -8.45
CA GLY A 149 20.46 6.96 -9.50
C GLY A 149 20.56 5.48 -9.87
N CYS A 150 19.44 4.76 -9.93
CA CYS A 150 19.40 3.32 -10.19
C CYS A 150 18.52 2.98 -11.41
N GLU A 151 18.68 1.76 -11.91
CA GLU A 151 17.85 1.21 -12.97
C GLU A 151 16.69 0.37 -12.39
N PRO A 152 15.55 0.22 -13.10
CA PRO A 152 14.41 -0.57 -12.63
C PRO A 152 14.76 -2.01 -12.24
N GLY A 153 15.72 -2.64 -12.92
CA GLY A 153 16.18 -3.99 -12.64
C GLY A 153 16.91 -4.16 -11.30
N GLU A 154 17.30 -3.07 -10.64
CA GLU A 154 17.95 -3.04 -9.33
C GLU A 154 16.94 -2.84 -8.18
N ILE A 155 15.67 -2.53 -8.51
CA ILE A 155 14.61 -2.30 -7.54
C ILE A 155 13.98 -3.62 -7.13
N SER A 156 13.86 -3.84 -5.82
CA SER A 156 13.01 -4.87 -5.23
C SER A 156 11.66 -4.26 -4.84
N ALA A 157 10.55 -4.88 -5.28
CA ALA A 157 9.19 -4.49 -4.91
C ALA A 157 8.52 -5.56 -4.05
N TRP A 158 7.81 -5.11 -3.02
CA TRP A 158 6.99 -5.97 -2.17
C TRP A 158 5.57 -5.44 -2.06
N MET A 159 4.62 -6.29 -2.34
CA MET A 159 3.19 -6.02 -2.26
C MET A 159 2.65 -6.49 -0.91
N GLY A 160 2.07 -5.58 -0.13
CA GLY A 160 1.43 -5.90 1.14
C GLY A 160 0.05 -6.54 0.98
N ALA A 161 -0.68 -6.65 2.11
CA ALA A 161 -2.05 -7.15 2.11
C ALA A 161 -3.01 -6.15 1.47
N CYS A 162 -3.90 -6.65 0.60
CA CYS A 162 -4.97 -5.90 -0.05
C CYS A 162 -6.21 -6.79 -0.22
N ILE A 163 -7.28 -6.30 -0.82
CA ILE A 163 -8.41 -7.13 -1.19
C ILE A 163 -7.97 -8.11 -2.29
N GLY A 164 -8.15 -9.41 -2.04
CA GLY A 164 -7.71 -10.46 -2.94
C GLY A 164 -8.67 -10.73 -4.11
N PRO A 165 -8.22 -11.44 -5.16
CA PRO A 165 -8.98 -11.64 -6.40
C PRO A 165 -10.27 -12.43 -6.23
N ALA A 166 -10.41 -13.24 -5.20
CA ALA A 166 -11.67 -13.94 -4.92
C ALA A 166 -12.77 -13.00 -4.38
N MET A 167 -12.38 -11.85 -3.81
CA MET A 167 -13.27 -10.97 -3.07
C MET A 167 -13.46 -9.60 -3.72
N PHE A 168 -12.56 -9.19 -4.62
CA PHE A 168 -12.62 -7.86 -5.22
C PHE A 168 -13.60 -7.80 -6.39
N GLU A 169 -14.89 -7.65 -6.07
CA GLU A 169 -15.93 -7.43 -7.07
C GLU A 169 -15.85 -6.01 -7.65
N VAL A 170 -15.89 -5.93 -8.98
CA VAL A 170 -15.77 -4.68 -9.74
C VAL A 170 -16.81 -4.61 -10.86
N GLY A 171 -17.12 -3.39 -11.32
CA GLY A 171 -17.97 -3.11 -12.47
C GLY A 171 -17.17 -2.94 -13.77
N ALA A 172 -17.90 -2.63 -14.84
CA ALA A 172 -17.35 -2.35 -16.17
C ALA A 172 -16.35 -1.18 -16.20
N ASP A 173 -16.56 -0.19 -15.35
CA ASP A 173 -15.72 0.99 -15.20
C ASP A 173 -14.27 0.64 -14.84
N VAL A 174 -14.09 -0.38 -14.00
CA VAL A 174 -12.73 -0.83 -13.62
C VAL A 174 -12.05 -1.53 -14.78
N LEU A 175 -12.74 -2.42 -15.51
CA LEU A 175 -12.17 -3.07 -16.69
C LEU A 175 -11.71 -2.04 -17.72
N GLN A 176 -12.59 -1.07 -18.03
CA GLN A 176 -12.31 0.01 -18.99
C GLN A 176 -11.09 0.85 -18.59
N ALA A 177 -10.93 1.13 -17.29
CA ALA A 177 -9.76 1.85 -16.77
C ALA A 177 -8.44 1.10 -17.00
N PHE A 178 -8.48 -0.24 -17.13
CA PHE A 178 -7.33 -1.07 -17.50
C PHE A 178 -7.29 -1.43 -18.99
N GLY A 179 -8.08 -0.75 -19.84
CA GLY A 179 -8.10 -0.96 -21.29
C GLY A 179 -8.71 -2.29 -21.71
N ARG A 180 -9.55 -2.90 -20.85
CA ARG A 180 -10.27 -4.14 -21.16
C ARG A 180 -11.72 -3.85 -21.52
N GLU A 181 -12.26 -4.56 -22.52
CA GLU A 181 -13.67 -4.47 -22.87
C GLU A 181 -14.53 -5.21 -21.81
N PRO A 182 -15.63 -4.60 -21.35
CA PRO A 182 -16.48 -5.22 -20.33
C PRO A 182 -17.48 -6.21 -20.94
N VAL A 183 -16.95 -7.27 -21.52
CA VAL A 183 -17.74 -8.37 -22.09
C VAL A 183 -17.96 -9.48 -21.05
N PRO A 184 -19.08 -10.25 -21.11
CA PRO A 184 -19.48 -11.19 -20.05
C PRO A 184 -18.69 -12.51 -20.09
N TYR A 185 -17.38 -12.43 -20.10
CA TYR A 185 -16.41 -13.53 -19.97
C TYR A 185 -15.13 -13.08 -19.26
N ASP A 186 -14.26 -14.05 -18.99
CA ASP A 186 -12.99 -13.81 -18.33
C ASP A 186 -12.04 -13.01 -19.23
N ALA A 187 -11.35 -12.06 -18.63
CA ALA A 187 -10.19 -11.38 -19.21
C ALA A 187 -9.01 -11.55 -18.25
N GLU A 188 -7.79 -11.28 -18.73
CA GLU A 188 -6.61 -11.33 -17.89
C GLU A 188 -6.76 -10.44 -16.64
N HIS A 189 -6.52 -11.02 -15.47
CA HIS A 189 -6.74 -10.42 -14.14
C HIS A 189 -8.21 -10.08 -13.80
N PHE A 190 -9.19 -10.46 -14.62
CA PHE A 190 -10.61 -10.21 -14.38
C PHE A 190 -11.43 -11.47 -14.66
N ARG A 191 -11.90 -12.14 -13.62
CA ARG A 191 -12.79 -13.30 -13.76
C ARG A 191 -14.25 -12.84 -13.76
N TYR A 192 -15.01 -13.18 -14.80
CA TYR A 192 -16.42 -12.86 -14.90
C TYR A 192 -17.25 -13.63 -13.87
N VAL A 193 -17.98 -12.91 -13.03
CA VAL A 193 -18.88 -13.48 -12.00
C VAL A 193 -20.06 -12.53 -11.85
N PRO A 194 -21.19 -12.78 -12.56
CA PRO A 194 -22.37 -11.94 -12.41
C PRO A 194 -22.86 -11.91 -10.95
N ASN A 195 -23.44 -10.78 -10.54
CA ASN A 195 -24.02 -10.66 -9.21
C ASN A 195 -25.33 -11.49 -9.08
N ALA A 196 -25.93 -11.50 -7.89
CA ALA A 196 -27.15 -12.25 -7.61
C ALA A 196 -28.36 -11.80 -8.47
N ALA A 197 -28.34 -10.58 -9.02
CA ALA A 197 -29.35 -10.07 -9.95
C ALA A 197 -29.05 -10.41 -11.43
N GLY A 198 -27.96 -11.13 -11.72
CA GLY A 198 -27.54 -11.47 -13.08
C GLY A 198 -26.81 -10.32 -13.80
N GLU A 199 -26.52 -9.21 -13.13
CA GLU A 199 -25.80 -8.10 -13.74
C GLU A 199 -24.31 -8.42 -13.89
N PRO A 200 -23.68 -7.99 -15.00
CA PRO A 200 -22.26 -8.21 -15.22
C PRO A 200 -21.37 -7.63 -14.10
N ARG A 201 -20.55 -8.50 -13.51
CA ARG A 201 -19.51 -8.16 -12.52
C ARG A 201 -18.29 -9.04 -12.76
N TRP A 202 -17.16 -8.58 -12.27
CA TRP A 202 -15.91 -9.32 -12.35
C TRP A 202 -15.22 -9.36 -10.99
N ARG A 203 -14.36 -10.35 -10.82
CA ARG A 203 -13.41 -10.44 -9.71
C ARG A 203 -12.04 -10.02 -10.24
N ALA A 204 -11.56 -8.87 -9.76
CA ALA A 204 -10.27 -8.30 -10.22
C ALA A 204 -9.11 -8.79 -9.36
N ASP A 205 -7.99 -9.12 -10.02
CA ASP A 205 -6.72 -9.46 -9.37
C ASP A 205 -5.81 -8.22 -9.30
N LEU A 206 -5.99 -7.42 -8.24
CA LEU A 206 -5.22 -6.20 -8.04
C LEU A 206 -3.71 -6.46 -7.90
N PRO A 207 -3.23 -7.46 -7.13
CA PRO A 207 -1.82 -7.86 -7.14
C PRO A 207 -1.31 -8.33 -8.50
N GLY A 208 -2.09 -9.08 -9.25
CA GLY A 208 -1.74 -9.53 -10.60
C GLY A 208 -1.52 -8.37 -11.56
N LEU A 209 -2.46 -7.43 -11.61
CA LEU A 209 -2.35 -6.17 -12.38
C LEU A 209 -1.11 -5.36 -12.00
N ALA A 210 -0.82 -5.24 -10.71
CA ALA A 210 0.37 -4.54 -10.24
C ALA A 210 1.66 -5.26 -10.66
N ARG A 211 1.70 -6.59 -10.55
CA ARG A 211 2.84 -7.41 -10.94
C ARG A 211 3.14 -7.30 -12.43
N GLU A 212 2.13 -7.38 -13.28
CA GLU A 212 2.25 -7.21 -14.73
C GLU A 212 2.93 -5.88 -15.07
N ARG A 213 2.46 -4.77 -14.48
CA ARG A 213 3.04 -3.44 -14.70
C ARG A 213 4.48 -3.32 -14.23
N LEU A 214 4.78 -3.82 -13.04
CA LEU A 214 6.14 -3.80 -12.50
C LEU A 214 7.11 -4.65 -13.35
N GLN A 215 6.65 -5.81 -13.85
CA GLN A 215 7.43 -6.63 -14.77
C GLN A 215 7.68 -5.92 -16.11
N ALA A 216 6.67 -5.25 -16.65
CA ALA A 216 6.80 -4.47 -17.88
C ALA A 216 7.82 -3.30 -17.75
N LEU A 217 8.00 -2.76 -16.53
CA LEU A 217 9.03 -1.76 -16.23
C LEU A 217 10.45 -2.37 -16.07
N GLY A 218 10.58 -3.70 -16.08
CA GLY A 218 11.86 -4.38 -15.96
C GLY A 218 12.28 -4.76 -14.55
N LEU A 219 11.39 -4.65 -13.53
CA LEU A 219 11.68 -5.13 -12.18
C LEU A 219 11.81 -6.66 -12.18
N LYS A 220 12.88 -7.17 -11.57
CA LYS A 220 13.21 -8.60 -11.50
C LYS A 220 12.78 -9.24 -10.16
N HIS A 221 12.69 -8.44 -9.12
CA HIS A 221 12.41 -8.90 -7.76
C HIS A 221 11.07 -8.33 -7.28
N ILE A 222 9.99 -9.09 -7.47
CA ILE A 222 8.63 -8.70 -7.08
C ILE A 222 8.03 -9.81 -6.23
N SER A 223 7.71 -9.52 -4.97
CA SER A 223 7.17 -10.50 -4.01
C SER A 223 5.94 -9.99 -3.27
N GLY A 224 5.34 -10.84 -2.43
CA GLY A 224 4.13 -10.50 -1.67
C GLY A 224 2.83 -10.55 -2.49
N GLY A 225 1.78 -9.85 -1.99
CA GLY A 225 0.46 -9.80 -2.63
C GLY A 225 -0.42 -11.04 -2.41
N ALA A 226 -0.09 -11.88 -1.42
CA ALA A 226 -0.78 -13.16 -1.18
C ALA A 226 -1.88 -13.11 -0.11
N TRP A 227 -2.08 -11.97 0.56
CA TRP A 227 -3.05 -11.83 1.66
C TRP A 227 -4.30 -11.08 1.20
N CYS A 228 -5.45 -11.52 1.72
CA CYS A 228 -6.73 -10.86 1.42
C CYS A 228 -7.31 -10.18 2.66
N THR A 229 -7.41 -8.85 2.63
CA THR A 229 -7.93 -8.06 3.75
C THR A 229 -9.39 -8.39 4.10
N LEU A 230 -10.22 -8.71 3.09
CA LEU A 230 -11.63 -9.02 3.30
C LEU A 230 -11.86 -10.46 3.79
N SER A 231 -11.01 -11.41 3.38
CA SER A 231 -11.15 -12.81 3.78
C SER A 231 -10.59 -13.12 5.17
N GLU A 232 -9.74 -12.24 5.71
CA GLU A 232 -9.05 -12.42 6.99
C GLU A 232 -9.36 -11.27 7.97
N PRO A 233 -10.64 -11.01 8.34
CA PRO A 233 -11.06 -9.84 9.11
C PRO A 233 -10.48 -9.81 10.54
N GLN A 234 -10.05 -10.96 11.08
CA GLN A 234 -9.33 -11.05 12.35
C GLN A 234 -7.91 -10.53 12.28
N ARG A 235 -7.30 -10.46 11.07
CA ARG A 235 -5.93 -9.97 10.86
C ARG A 235 -5.88 -8.57 10.27
N PHE A 236 -6.87 -8.20 9.45
CA PHE A 236 -6.83 -6.98 8.66
C PHE A 236 -8.09 -6.14 8.84
N PHE A 237 -7.95 -4.83 8.73
CA PHE A 237 -9.06 -3.93 8.48
C PHE A 237 -9.43 -3.96 7.00
N SER A 238 -10.73 -3.87 6.70
CA SER A 238 -11.24 -3.81 5.34
C SER A 238 -12.33 -2.75 5.23
N TYR A 239 -12.15 -1.78 4.34
CA TYR A 239 -13.16 -0.77 4.01
C TYR A 239 -14.41 -1.39 3.38
N ARG A 240 -14.24 -2.46 2.60
CA ARG A 240 -15.34 -3.18 1.94
C ARG A 240 -16.23 -3.89 2.96
N HIS A 241 -15.64 -4.35 4.05
CA HIS A 241 -16.36 -4.98 5.16
C HIS A 241 -17.02 -3.93 6.06
N GLU A 242 -16.30 -2.87 6.44
CA GLU A 242 -16.74 -1.81 7.32
C GLU A 242 -16.09 -0.48 6.87
N PRO A 243 -16.88 0.47 6.29
CA PRO A 243 -16.32 1.72 5.76
C PRO A 243 -15.56 2.58 6.80
N LEU A 244 -15.95 2.50 8.07
CA LEU A 244 -15.27 3.16 9.18
C LEU A 244 -14.17 2.31 9.82
N ALA A 245 -13.84 1.14 9.28
CA ALA A 245 -12.73 0.31 9.77
C ALA A 245 -11.43 1.11 9.87
N GLY A 246 -10.55 0.68 10.76
CA GLY A 246 -9.21 1.23 10.90
C GLY A 246 -8.39 1.17 9.59
N ARG A 247 -7.22 1.79 9.61
CA ARG A 247 -6.24 1.72 8.51
C ARG A 247 -4.96 1.07 9.02
N MET A 248 -4.46 0.09 8.26
CA MET A 248 -3.12 -0.47 8.40
C MET A 248 -2.13 0.41 7.63
N ALA A 249 -0.84 0.17 7.82
CA ALA A 249 0.19 0.81 6.99
C ALA A 249 1.32 -0.14 6.63
N ALA A 250 1.76 -0.08 5.38
CA ALA A 250 3.06 -0.59 4.95
C ALA A 250 4.10 0.52 5.11
N ALA A 251 5.17 0.24 5.83
CA ALA A 251 6.20 1.22 6.18
C ALA A 251 7.59 0.72 5.80
N ILE A 252 8.45 1.66 5.38
CA ILE A 252 9.83 1.38 5.00
C ILE A 252 10.75 2.55 5.37
N VAL A 253 11.98 2.26 5.70
CA VAL A 253 13.05 3.23 5.96
C VAL A 253 14.37 2.75 5.35
N LEU A 254 15.14 3.69 4.78
CA LEU A 254 16.54 3.53 4.42
C LEU A 254 17.40 3.66 5.70
N ARG A 255 18.34 2.74 5.92
CA ARG A 255 19.25 2.70 7.09
C ARG A 255 20.61 3.29 6.78
#